data_7cb66d18d57d13a7cd13b91db9b211c6
#
_entry.id   7cb66d18d57d13a7cd13b91db9b211c6
#
_cell.length_a   1.000
_cell.length_b   1.000
_cell.length_c   1.000
_cell.angle_alpha   90.00
_cell.angle_beta   90.00
_cell.angle_gamma   90.00
#
_symmetry.space_group_name_H-M   'P 1'
#
loop_
_entity.id
_entity.type
_entity.pdbx_description
1 polymer ?
#
loop_
_entity_poly.entity_id
_entity_poly.type
_entity_poly.pdbx_seq_one_letter_code
_entity_poly.pdbx_strand_id
1 'polypeptide(L)'
;MDIFYRTAAYEFSSSFFKVRGLNTENASLHINGIKMNKIYNGRPQWSNWGGLNDVLRNQELSNGLIPLKYSFGGVLGSNNINVKASEYGQGGRVTYSSSNRSYANRLMASYNSGMLNDGWAYSISIGRRWGNEGYQDASFYDSNSAFLSVEKILNDNHSLNFVAIYAPNRRGKVSPNTQEVYDLKGTKYNEYWGYQDGEKRNSRVKRVVEPIVILNHDWEINESSSLETSFGFQFGELGNSRLDYAGGGNPSPAYYQDLPSYFLGDEDGPNYEGAYLAQENFVNNGQINWNRIYDANLTNASVNLDAAYVLYEDRADDKQLSFNSVFSHQIDDNIKVSAAINHRSLLSDNFAEVTDLLGGLSYSNIDSFDNLDYNLLDPNSTILDGDKFKYHY
;
A
#
# COMPACT_ATOMS: atom_id res chain seq x y z
N MET A 1 -7.56 5.98 -24.72
CA MET A 1 -7.36 6.01 -23.24
C MET A 1 -8.67 6.48 -22.61
N ASP A 2 -9.16 5.78 -21.60
CA ASP A 2 -10.37 6.13 -20.86
C ASP A 2 -10.24 7.52 -20.20
N ILE A 3 -11.34 8.29 -20.15
CA ILE A 3 -11.34 9.68 -19.63
C ILE A 3 -10.94 9.72 -18.14
N PHE A 4 -11.32 8.71 -17.35
CA PHE A 4 -10.96 8.62 -15.94
C PHE A 4 -9.45 8.45 -15.75
N TYR A 5 -8.80 7.60 -16.56
CA TYR A 5 -7.34 7.45 -16.53
C TYR A 5 -6.62 8.73 -16.95
N ARG A 6 -7.15 9.47 -17.91
CA ARG A 6 -6.58 10.76 -18.34
C ARG A 6 -6.65 11.78 -17.21
N THR A 7 -7.78 11.87 -16.52
CA THR A 7 -7.97 12.81 -15.40
C THR A 7 -7.07 12.43 -14.22
N ALA A 8 -7.00 11.13 -13.88
CA ALA A 8 -6.14 10.63 -12.80
C ALA A 8 -4.65 10.82 -13.06
N ALA A 9 -4.21 10.89 -14.32
CA ALA A 9 -2.80 11.12 -14.67
C ALA A 9 -2.24 12.48 -14.21
N TYR A 10 -3.12 13.45 -13.91
CA TYR A 10 -2.73 14.77 -13.40
C TYR A 10 -2.76 14.86 -11.86
N GLU A 11 -3.18 13.81 -11.18
CA GLU A 11 -3.21 13.81 -9.73
C GLU A 11 -1.84 13.50 -9.12
N PHE A 12 -1.40 14.32 -8.15
CA PHE A 12 -0.18 14.08 -7.37
C PHE A 12 -0.40 13.13 -6.18
N SER A 13 -1.50 12.42 -6.14
CA SER A 13 -1.87 11.48 -5.08
C SER A 13 -2.54 10.24 -5.65
N SER A 14 -2.85 9.27 -4.79
CA SER A 14 -3.66 8.13 -5.19
C SER A 14 -5.06 8.58 -5.60
N SER A 15 -5.49 8.17 -6.79
CA SER A 15 -6.85 8.38 -7.27
C SER A 15 -7.67 7.12 -7.05
N PHE A 16 -8.80 7.27 -6.37
CA PHE A 16 -9.72 6.18 -6.08
C PHE A 16 -10.99 6.36 -6.93
N PHE A 17 -11.05 5.67 -8.03
CA PHE A 17 -12.25 5.64 -8.87
C PHE A 17 -12.46 4.23 -9.42
N LYS A 18 -13.72 3.93 -9.74
CA LYS A 18 -14.13 2.65 -10.34
C LYS A 18 -14.38 2.87 -11.81
N VAL A 19 -13.47 2.40 -12.66
CA VAL A 19 -13.66 2.46 -14.11
C VAL A 19 -14.89 1.63 -14.49
N ARG A 20 -15.88 2.24 -15.13
CA ARG A 20 -17.17 1.57 -15.48
C ARG A 20 -17.86 0.89 -14.28
N GLY A 21 -17.67 1.42 -13.06
CA GLY A 21 -18.22 0.87 -11.83
C GLY A 21 -17.52 -0.38 -11.31
N LEU A 22 -16.48 -0.89 -11.99
CA LEU A 22 -15.77 -2.11 -11.62
C LEU A 22 -14.54 -1.81 -10.74
N ASN A 23 -14.20 -2.74 -9.88
CA ASN A 23 -13.02 -2.67 -9.04
C ASN A 23 -11.75 -3.02 -9.84
N THR A 24 -10.60 -2.57 -9.33
CA THR A 24 -9.29 -2.71 -9.99
C THR A 24 -8.80 -4.16 -10.12
N GLU A 25 -9.34 -5.12 -9.37
CA GLU A 25 -9.06 -6.55 -9.55
C GLU A 25 -9.50 -7.09 -10.93
N ASN A 26 -10.40 -6.38 -11.61
CA ASN A 26 -10.87 -6.73 -12.96
C ASN A 26 -9.92 -6.26 -14.08
N ALA A 27 -8.83 -5.57 -13.73
CA ALA A 27 -7.76 -5.19 -14.63
C ALA A 27 -6.51 -6.02 -14.37
N SER A 28 -5.75 -6.35 -15.42
CA SER A 28 -4.48 -7.08 -15.29
C SER A 28 -3.31 -6.11 -15.46
N LEU A 29 -2.42 -6.04 -14.47
CA LEU A 29 -1.21 -5.22 -14.53
C LEU A 29 0.03 -6.10 -14.54
N HIS A 30 0.94 -5.81 -15.46
CA HIS A 30 2.22 -6.51 -15.60
C HIS A 30 3.38 -5.50 -15.57
N ILE A 31 4.53 -5.95 -15.12
CA ILE A 31 5.83 -5.27 -15.32
C ILE A 31 6.74 -6.29 -15.98
N ASN A 32 7.22 -5.99 -17.18
CA ASN A 32 8.02 -6.90 -18.01
C ASN A 32 7.43 -8.32 -18.07
N GLY A 33 6.12 -8.42 -18.29
CA GLY A 33 5.41 -9.71 -18.39
C GLY A 33 5.10 -10.40 -17.07
N ILE A 34 5.58 -9.92 -15.93
CA ILE A 34 5.25 -10.46 -14.60
C ILE A 34 4.00 -9.78 -14.05
N LYS A 35 2.99 -10.58 -13.69
CA LYS A 35 1.71 -10.08 -13.17
C LYS A 35 1.85 -9.53 -11.76
N MET A 36 1.50 -8.25 -11.56
CA MET A 36 1.62 -7.50 -10.31
C MET A 36 0.38 -7.51 -9.43
N ASN A 37 -0.75 -8.04 -9.92
CA ASN A 37 -1.94 -8.20 -9.08
C ASN A 37 -1.67 -9.21 -7.97
N LYS A 38 -1.94 -8.87 -6.71
CA LYS A 38 -1.80 -9.76 -5.57
C LYS A 38 -2.69 -11.01 -5.74
N ILE A 39 -2.22 -12.17 -5.31
CA ILE A 39 -2.93 -13.44 -5.46
C ILE A 39 -4.22 -13.44 -4.62
N TYR A 40 -4.16 -12.92 -3.38
CA TYR A 40 -5.25 -13.02 -2.41
C TYR A 40 -6.42 -12.06 -2.67
N ASN A 41 -6.22 -10.93 -3.37
CA ASN A 41 -7.30 -9.95 -3.59
C ASN A 41 -7.41 -9.46 -5.04
N GLY A 42 -6.54 -9.93 -5.93
CA GLY A 42 -6.54 -9.54 -7.34
C GLY A 42 -6.11 -8.09 -7.64
N ARG A 43 -5.70 -7.30 -6.64
CA ARG A 43 -5.39 -5.87 -6.80
C ARG A 43 -3.90 -5.61 -6.87
N PRO A 44 -3.45 -4.71 -7.75
CA PRO A 44 -2.05 -4.26 -7.71
C PRO A 44 -1.77 -3.43 -6.45
N GLN A 45 -0.64 -3.67 -5.79
CA GLN A 45 -0.15 -2.80 -4.71
C GLN A 45 0.68 -1.67 -5.32
N TRP A 46 0.02 -0.63 -5.79
CA TRP A 46 0.61 0.51 -6.52
C TRP A 46 1.77 1.21 -5.80
N SER A 47 1.81 1.16 -4.47
CA SER A 47 2.88 1.78 -3.70
C SER A 47 4.23 1.09 -3.88
N ASN A 48 4.28 -0.18 -4.33
CA ASN A 48 5.51 -0.95 -4.51
C ASN A 48 6.44 -0.39 -5.59
N TRP A 49 5.92 0.45 -6.48
CA TRP A 49 6.68 1.19 -7.50
C TRP A 49 6.32 2.68 -7.51
N GLY A 50 5.75 3.14 -6.41
CA GLY A 50 5.36 4.53 -6.27
C GLY A 50 6.57 5.49 -6.26
N GLY A 51 6.46 6.62 -6.97
CA GLY A 51 7.51 7.64 -7.06
C GLY A 51 8.51 7.42 -8.20
N LEU A 52 8.35 6.39 -9.00
CA LEU A 52 9.20 6.03 -10.14
C LEU A 52 8.58 6.42 -11.49
N ASN A 53 7.81 7.50 -11.52
CA ASN A 53 7.03 7.91 -12.69
C ASN A 53 7.86 8.05 -13.99
N ASP A 54 9.13 8.44 -13.89
CA ASP A 54 9.97 8.66 -15.07
C ASP A 54 10.33 7.36 -15.79
N VAL A 55 10.42 6.25 -15.04
CA VAL A 55 10.78 4.95 -15.61
C VAL A 55 9.57 4.02 -15.82
N LEU A 56 8.34 4.43 -15.45
CA LEU A 56 7.13 3.63 -15.62
C LEU A 56 6.23 4.17 -16.76
N ARG A 57 6.79 4.88 -17.73
CA ARG A 57 6.04 5.54 -18.80
C ARG A 57 5.75 4.66 -20.01
N ASN A 58 6.60 3.69 -20.29
CA ASN A 58 6.42 2.78 -21.41
C ASN A 58 5.34 1.76 -21.07
N GLN A 59 4.12 2.00 -21.54
CA GLN A 59 2.95 1.20 -21.19
C GLN A 59 2.28 0.65 -22.46
N GLU A 60 2.11 -0.64 -22.47
CA GLU A 60 1.33 -1.38 -23.48
C GLU A 60 -0.06 -1.62 -22.91
N LEU A 61 -1.06 -0.97 -23.49
CA LEU A 61 -2.43 -1.00 -22.99
C LEU A 61 -3.33 -1.78 -23.97
N SER A 62 -4.08 -2.73 -23.46
CA SER A 62 -5.22 -3.33 -24.14
C SER A 62 -6.52 -3.02 -23.42
N ASN A 63 -7.59 -2.76 -24.15
CA ASN A 63 -8.89 -2.42 -23.58
C ASN A 63 -9.83 -3.62 -23.60
N GLY A 64 -10.58 -3.80 -22.51
CA GLY A 64 -11.56 -4.88 -22.38
C GLY A 64 -10.92 -6.26 -22.53
N LEU A 65 -11.58 -7.15 -23.26
CA LEU A 65 -11.15 -8.54 -23.43
C LEU A 65 -10.12 -8.73 -24.57
N ILE A 66 -9.57 -7.66 -25.11
CA ILE A 66 -8.51 -7.76 -26.13
C ILE A 66 -7.26 -8.37 -25.45
N PRO A 67 -6.71 -9.48 -25.94
CA PRO A 67 -5.54 -10.09 -25.36
C PRO A 67 -4.31 -9.18 -25.47
N LEU A 68 -3.50 -9.18 -24.44
CA LEU A 68 -2.15 -8.63 -24.43
C LEU A 68 -1.18 -9.82 -24.53
N LYS A 69 0.04 -9.61 -25.03
CA LYS A 69 1.06 -10.66 -25.20
C LYS A 69 1.20 -11.56 -23.95
N TYR A 70 1.08 -11.00 -22.76
CA TYR A 70 1.28 -11.69 -21.47
C TYR A 70 -0.01 -12.10 -20.75
N SER A 71 -1.18 -11.84 -21.34
CA SER A 71 -2.47 -12.04 -20.67
C SER A 71 -3.59 -12.18 -21.70
N PHE A 72 -4.58 -12.99 -21.41
CA PHE A 72 -5.82 -13.10 -22.20
C PHE A 72 -6.74 -11.87 -22.05
N GLY A 73 -6.29 -10.82 -21.41
CA GLY A 73 -7.08 -9.64 -21.13
C GLY A 73 -7.81 -9.71 -19.78
N GLY A 74 -8.62 -8.73 -19.52
CA GLY A 74 -9.50 -8.60 -18.36
C GLY A 74 -10.65 -7.67 -18.70
N VAL A 75 -11.74 -7.71 -17.93
CA VAL A 75 -12.94 -6.88 -18.23
C VAL A 75 -12.58 -5.39 -18.31
N LEU A 76 -11.65 -4.92 -17.51
CA LEU A 76 -11.10 -3.55 -17.55
C LEU A 76 -9.84 -3.41 -18.41
N GLY A 77 -9.46 -4.48 -19.13
CA GLY A 77 -8.25 -4.51 -19.95
C GLY A 77 -7.01 -4.95 -19.21
N SER A 78 -5.88 -4.85 -19.89
CA SER A 78 -4.57 -5.22 -19.41
C SER A 78 -3.56 -4.10 -19.67
N ASN A 79 -2.58 -3.97 -18.79
CA ASN A 79 -1.47 -3.05 -18.95
C ASN A 79 -0.16 -3.80 -18.67
N ASN A 80 0.81 -3.68 -19.56
CA ASN A 80 2.19 -4.09 -19.31
C ASN A 80 3.07 -2.84 -19.30
N ILE A 81 3.82 -2.67 -18.22
CA ILE A 81 4.82 -1.60 -18.10
C ILE A 81 6.15 -2.20 -18.52
N ASN A 82 6.67 -1.75 -19.66
CA ASN A 82 7.97 -2.16 -20.15
C ASN A 82 9.07 -1.31 -19.50
N VAL A 83 9.93 -1.97 -18.72
CA VAL A 83 11.01 -1.33 -17.97
C VAL A 83 12.38 -1.88 -18.35
N LYS A 84 12.53 -2.46 -19.55
CA LYS A 84 13.82 -2.86 -20.11
C LYS A 84 14.70 -1.62 -20.32
N ALA A 85 15.98 -1.74 -20.04
CA ALA A 85 16.89 -0.59 -20.07
C ALA A 85 17.08 0.00 -21.46
N SER A 86 16.99 -0.81 -22.51
CA SER A 86 17.07 -0.39 -23.92
C SER A 86 15.90 0.49 -24.37
N GLU A 87 14.76 0.41 -23.71
CA GLU A 87 13.56 1.16 -24.06
C GLU A 87 13.61 2.65 -23.68
N TYR A 88 14.63 3.04 -22.92
CA TYR A 88 14.79 4.44 -22.52
C TYR A 88 15.81 5.16 -23.42
N GLY A 89 15.40 6.33 -23.90
CA GLY A 89 16.34 7.24 -24.59
C GLY A 89 17.44 7.72 -23.64
N GLN A 90 18.67 7.84 -24.15
CA GLN A 90 19.82 8.34 -23.39
C GLN A 90 19.54 9.71 -22.77
N GLY A 91 19.90 9.89 -21.51
CA GLY A 91 19.82 11.18 -20.83
C GLY A 91 19.51 11.08 -19.34
N GLY A 92 19.59 12.22 -18.69
CA GLY A 92 19.27 12.36 -17.27
C GLY A 92 18.18 13.39 -17.03
N ARG A 93 17.43 13.22 -15.95
CA ARG A 93 16.39 14.15 -15.55
C ARG A 93 16.33 14.27 -14.03
N VAL A 94 16.20 15.51 -13.56
CA VAL A 94 15.88 15.81 -12.17
C VAL A 94 14.58 16.60 -12.14
N THR A 95 13.65 16.20 -11.26
CA THR A 95 12.34 16.82 -11.14
C THR A 95 12.02 17.07 -9.68
N TYR A 96 11.68 18.30 -9.34
CA TYR A 96 11.05 18.65 -8.07
C TYR A 96 9.60 19.05 -8.32
N SER A 97 8.71 18.63 -7.44
CA SER A 97 7.29 19.01 -7.47
C SER A 97 6.77 19.26 -6.08
N SER A 98 5.92 20.26 -5.92
CA SER A 98 5.19 20.54 -4.67
C SER A 98 3.69 20.38 -4.89
N SER A 99 2.99 19.91 -3.88
CA SER A 99 1.56 19.60 -3.92
C SER A 99 0.94 19.81 -2.53
N ASN A 100 -0.36 19.98 -2.47
CA ASN A 100 -1.13 20.05 -1.23
C ASN A 100 -2.06 18.83 -1.04
N ARG A 101 -1.72 17.69 -1.66
CA ARG A 101 -2.53 16.46 -1.61
C ARG A 101 -1.98 15.48 -0.56
N SER A 102 -1.63 14.26 -0.96
CA SER A 102 -1.14 13.22 -0.04
C SER A 102 0.28 13.48 0.49
N TYR A 103 1.09 14.22 -0.26
CA TYR A 103 2.44 14.65 0.15
C TYR A 103 2.72 16.06 -0.38
N ALA A 104 3.52 16.79 0.38
CA ALA A 104 3.84 18.18 0.02
C ALA A 104 4.97 18.28 -1.01
N ASN A 105 5.92 17.36 -0.98
CA ASN A 105 7.15 17.44 -1.76
C ASN A 105 7.47 16.12 -2.46
N ARG A 106 8.01 16.22 -3.67
CA ARG A 106 8.55 15.11 -4.45
C ARG A 106 9.82 15.53 -5.16
N LEU A 107 10.90 14.79 -4.94
CA LEU A 107 12.15 14.90 -5.69
C LEU A 107 12.39 13.57 -6.41
N MET A 108 12.71 13.63 -7.68
CA MET A 108 13.09 12.47 -8.50
C MET A 108 14.32 12.80 -9.32
N ALA A 109 15.20 11.82 -9.47
CA ALA A 109 16.33 11.87 -10.39
C ALA A 109 16.41 10.56 -11.16
N SER A 110 16.62 10.61 -12.46
CA SER A 110 16.78 9.44 -13.32
C SER A 110 17.90 9.65 -14.31
N TYR A 111 18.56 8.55 -14.69
CA TYR A 111 19.57 8.52 -15.73
C TYR A 111 19.45 7.23 -16.54
N ASN A 112 19.50 7.35 -17.85
CA ASN A 112 19.45 6.26 -18.81
C ASN A 112 20.66 6.34 -19.72
N SER A 113 21.38 5.22 -19.89
CA SER A 113 22.54 5.19 -20.80
C SER A 113 22.16 5.16 -22.28
N GLY A 114 20.93 4.74 -22.60
CA GLY A 114 20.59 4.20 -23.89
C GLY A 114 21.37 2.92 -24.18
N MET A 115 21.22 2.34 -25.37
CA MET A 115 22.03 1.19 -25.81
C MET A 115 23.43 1.62 -26.13
N LEU A 116 24.43 1.03 -25.47
CA LEU A 116 25.84 1.27 -25.68
C LEU A 116 26.41 0.36 -26.81
N ASN A 117 27.54 0.74 -27.40
CA ASN A 117 28.16 0.03 -28.53
C ASN A 117 28.57 -1.43 -28.17
N ASP A 118 28.80 -1.71 -26.90
CA ASP A 118 29.15 -3.04 -26.38
C ASP A 118 27.93 -3.88 -26.02
N GLY A 119 26.71 -3.42 -26.35
CA GLY A 119 25.44 -4.12 -26.12
C GLY A 119 24.93 -4.06 -24.68
N TRP A 120 25.42 -3.13 -23.86
CA TRP A 120 24.85 -2.84 -22.55
C TRP A 120 23.88 -1.67 -22.60
N ALA A 121 22.84 -1.72 -21.78
CA ALA A 121 22.02 -0.58 -21.43
C ALA A 121 21.73 -0.60 -19.93
N TYR A 122 21.65 0.58 -19.30
CA TYR A 122 21.22 0.69 -17.92
C TYR A 122 20.37 1.93 -17.68
N SER A 123 19.43 1.79 -16.77
CA SER A 123 18.54 2.85 -16.30
C SER A 123 18.48 2.84 -14.78
N ILE A 124 18.69 4.01 -14.17
CA ILE A 124 18.66 4.19 -12.72
C ILE A 124 17.69 5.33 -12.41
N SER A 125 16.85 5.15 -11.42
CA SER A 125 15.99 6.22 -10.89
C SER A 125 15.92 6.16 -9.38
N ILE A 126 15.98 7.32 -8.75
CA ILE A 126 15.76 7.49 -7.31
C ILE A 126 14.68 8.55 -7.07
N GLY A 127 13.93 8.38 -6.00
CA GLY A 127 12.86 9.31 -5.67
C GLY A 127 12.66 9.45 -4.16
N ARG A 128 12.22 10.62 -3.76
CA ARG A 128 11.80 10.93 -2.39
C ARG A 128 10.46 11.66 -2.46
N ARG A 129 9.48 11.21 -1.67
CA ARG A 129 8.20 11.89 -1.49
C ARG A 129 7.94 12.02 0.00
N TRP A 130 7.62 13.24 0.44
CA TRP A 130 7.42 13.48 1.86
C TRP A 130 6.45 14.63 2.11
N GLY A 131 5.82 14.59 3.26
CA GLY A 131 4.97 15.63 3.81
C GLY A 131 4.60 15.26 5.23
N ASN A 132 4.69 16.23 6.14
CA ASN A 132 4.28 16.03 7.52
C ASN A 132 2.75 15.92 7.63
N GLU A 133 2.05 16.51 6.67
CA GLU A 133 0.60 16.52 6.59
C GLU A 133 0.14 16.65 5.15
N GLY A 134 -0.94 15.96 4.80
CA GLY A 134 -1.65 16.12 3.54
C GLY A 134 -2.83 17.08 3.67
N TYR A 135 -3.98 16.76 3.04
CA TYR A 135 -5.19 17.55 3.18
C TYR A 135 -5.83 17.40 4.57
N GLN A 136 -5.89 16.18 5.09
CA GLN A 136 -6.38 15.92 6.44
C GLN A 136 -5.25 15.96 7.47
N ASP A 137 -5.63 16.30 8.70
CA ASP A 137 -4.71 16.41 9.82
C ASP A 137 -3.94 15.11 10.08
N ALA A 138 -2.65 15.22 10.38
CA ALA A 138 -1.73 14.12 10.69
C ALA A 138 -1.65 12.99 9.64
N SER A 139 -2.05 13.27 8.42
CA SER A 139 -1.91 12.36 7.28
C SER A 139 -0.52 12.48 6.65
N PHE A 140 0.52 12.23 7.42
CA PHE A 140 1.90 12.31 6.94
C PHE A 140 2.17 11.28 5.84
N TYR A 141 3.16 11.57 5.01
CA TYR A 141 3.64 10.67 3.97
C TYR A 141 5.17 10.68 3.94
N ASP A 142 5.77 9.50 3.95
CA ASP A 142 7.21 9.30 3.88
C ASP A 142 7.50 8.12 2.95
N SER A 143 8.24 8.37 1.87
CA SER A 143 8.56 7.34 0.89
C SER A 143 9.87 7.64 0.19
N ASN A 144 10.73 6.64 0.11
CA ASN A 144 11.85 6.60 -0.80
C ASN A 144 11.52 5.66 -1.96
N SER A 145 12.19 5.81 -3.08
CA SER A 145 12.10 4.86 -4.20
C SER A 145 13.43 4.75 -4.92
N ALA A 146 13.75 3.55 -5.34
CA ALA A 146 14.91 3.24 -6.14
C ALA A 146 14.52 2.24 -7.24
N PHE A 147 15.07 2.44 -8.41
CA PHE A 147 14.89 1.61 -9.59
C PHE A 147 16.24 1.39 -10.26
N LEU A 148 16.46 0.17 -10.66
CA LEU A 148 17.60 -0.23 -11.50
C LEU A 148 17.09 -1.16 -12.59
N SER A 149 17.45 -0.89 -13.84
CA SER A 149 17.31 -1.82 -14.96
C SER A 149 18.65 -1.93 -15.66
N VAL A 150 19.11 -3.15 -15.90
CA VAL A 150 20.36 -3.43 -16.62
C VAL A 150 20.07 -4.47 -17.67
N GLU A 151 20.43 -4.18 -18.90
CA GLU A 151 20.22 -5.06 -20.04
C GLU A 151 21.54 -5.35 -20.75
N LYS A 152 21.69 -6.58 -21.23
CA LYS A 152 22.81 -7.03 -22.05
C LYS A 152 22.29 -7.80 -23.26
N ILE A 153 22.62 -7.30 -24.43
CA ILE A 153 22.54 -8.06 -25.68
C ILE A 153 23.72 -9.03 -25.68
N LEU A 154 23.45 -10.33 -25.62
CA LEU A 154 24.49 -11.37 -25.62
C LEU A 154 25.00 -11.67 -27.03
N ASN A 155 24.07 -11.69 -28.00
CA ASN A 155 24.30 -11.86 -29.42
C ASN A 155 23.02 -11.42 -30.18
N ASP A 156 22.96 -11.59 -31.48
CA ASP A 156 21.87 -11.15 -32.34
C ASP A 156 20.50 -11.79 -31.96
N ASN A 157 20.52 -12.91 -31.26
CA ASN A 157 19.32 -13.67 -30.91
C ASN A 157 18.95 -13.65 -29.43
N HIS A 158 19.84 -13.23 -28.55
CA HIS A 158 19.60 -13.33 -27.11
C HIS A 158 19.90 -12.03 -26.38
N SER A 159 18.96 -11.60 -25.54
CA SER A 159 19.19 -10.55 -24.55
C SER A 159 18.74 -10.98 -23.15
N LEU A 160 19.37 -10.40 -22.14
CA LEU A 160 19.02 -10.53 -20.74
C LEU A 160 18.75 -9.14 -20.15
N ASN A 161 17.67 -9.01 -19.40
CA ASN A 161 17.37 -7.80 -18.66
C ASN A 161 17.12 -8.15 -17.17
N PHE A 162 17.77 -7.41 -16.28
CA PHE A 162 17.59 -7.47 -14.85
C PHE A 162 16.96 -6.18 -14.35
N VAL A 163 15.89 -6.27 -13.56
CA VAL A 163 15.19 -5.13 -12.94
C VAL A 163 15.12 -5.32 -11.45
N ALA A 164 15.40 -4.25 -10.70
CA ALA A 164 15.16 -4.15 -9.27
C ALA A 164 14.36 -2.89 -8.94
N ILE A 165 13.30 -3.04 -8.16
CA ILE A 165 12.42 -1.96 -7.69
C ILE A 165 12.34 -2.03 -6.18
N TYR A 166 12.58 -0.89 -5.51
CA TYR A 166 12.47 -0.75 -4.07
C TYR A 166 11.80 0.58 -3.74
N ALA A 167 10.59 0.54 -3.19
CA ALA A 167 9.81 1.76 -2.91
C ALA A 167 9.15 1.71 -1.53
N PRO A 168 9.95 1.64 -0.43
CA PRO A 168 9.41 1.66 0.91
C PRO A 168 8.61 2.94 1.15
N ASN A 169 7.46 2.78 1.80
CA ASN A 169 6.63 3.92 2.15
C ASN A 169 5.90 3.73 3.48
N ARG A 170 5.72 4.83 4.18
CA ARG A 170 4.99 4.93 5.43
C ARG A 170 4.06 6.14 5.37
N ARG A 171 2.82 5.97 5.81
CA ARG A 171 1.83 7.05 5.78
C ARG A 171 0.82 6.95 6.89
N GLY A 172 0.45 8.08 7.48
CA GLY A 172 -0.70 8.22 8.35
C GLY A 172 -2.00 8.03 7.57
N LYS A 173 -2.89 7.19 8.09
CA LYS A 173 -4.24 7.01 7.53
C LYS A 173 -5.17 8.13 8.02
N VAL A 174 -6.25 8.29 7.30
CA VAL A 174 -7.36 9.19 7.63
C VAL A 174 -8.62 8.39 7.89
N SER A 175 -9.44 8.89 8.80
CA SER A 175 -10.73 8.28 9.15
C SER A 175 -11.81 8.58 8.10
N PRO A 176 -12.69 7.62 7.81
CA PRO A 176 -13.98 7.90 7.23
C PRO A 176 -14.88 8.48 8.33
N ASN A 177 -15.36 9.70 8.16
CA ASN A 177 -16.17 10.37 9.16
C ASN A 177 -17.65 10.43 8.74
N THR A 178 -18.55 10.49 9.72
CA THR A 178 -19.98 10.76 9.49
C THR A 178 -20.20 12.22 9.12
N GLN A 179 -21.36 12.56 8.57
CA GLN A 179 -21.71 13.94 8.27
C GLN A 179 -21.71 14.82 9.53
N GLU A 180 -22.20 14.29 10.65
CA GLU A 180 -22.17 14.99 11.95
C GLU A 180 -20.75 15.39 12.37
N VAL A 181 -19.80 14.48 12.24
CA VAL A 181 -18.39 14.76 12.54
C VAL A 181 -17.82 15.82 11.62
N TYR A 182 -18.15 15.79 10.32
CA TYR A 182 -17.73 16.84 9.38
C TYR A 182 -18.39 18.19 9.68
N ASP A 183 -19.64 18.21 10.09
CA ASP A 183 -20.35 19.44 10.46
C ASP A 183 -19.74 20.10 11.70
N LEU A 184 -19.28 19.29 12.67
CA LEU A 184 -18.67 19.77 13.92
C LEU A 184 -17.20 20.17 13.78
N LYS A 185 -16.38 19.43 13.00
CA LYS A 185 -14.93 19.59 12.95
C LYS A 185 -14.38 19.97 11.56
N GLY A 186 -15.22 19.95 10.53
CA GLY A 186 -14.82 20.25 9.15
C GLY A 186 -14.14 19.07 8.44
N THR A 187 -13.94 19.24 7.12
CA THR A 187 -13.49 18.16 6.22
C THR A 187 -12.02 17.76 6.36
N LYS A 188 -11.23 18.54 7.11
CA LYS A 188 -9.82 18.20 7.41
C LYS A 188 -9.66 17.29 8.63
N TYR A 189 -10.70 17.15 9.41
CA TYR A 189 -10.65 16.36 10.63
C TYR A 189 -10.29 14.89 10.36
N ASN A 190 -9.44 14.37 11.23
CA ASN A 190 -9.02 12.97 11.27
C ASN A 190 -8.98 12.53 12.74
N GLU A 191 -9.73 11.50 13.09
CA GLU A 191 -9.80 11.00 14.47
C GLU A 191 -8.57 10.19 14.90
N TYR A 192 -7.74 9.73 13.95
CA TYR A 192 -6.68 8.75 14.22
C TYR A 192 -5.44 9.31 14.87
N TRP A 193 -5.41 10.57 15.23
CA TRP A 193 -4.23 11.20 15.83
C TRP A 193 -4.54 11.99 17.10
N GLY A 194 -3.50 12.26 17.86
CA GLY A 194 -3.48 13.18 18.99
C GLY A 194 -2.07 13.68 19.24
N TYR A 195 -1.94 14.62 20.16
CA TYR A 195 -0.62 15.09 20.59
C TYR A 195 -0.04 14.14 21.65
N GLN A 196 1.23 13.77 21.43
CA GLN A 196 2.08 13.10 22.41
C GLN A 196 3.39 13.90 22.50
N ASP A 197 3.73 14.38 23.69
CA ASP A 197 4.94 15.17 23.93
C ASP A 197 5.10 16.38 22.98
N GLY A 198 3.99 16.99 22.59
CA GLY A 198 3.93 18.12 21.65
C GLY A 198 3.95 17.74 20.16
N GLU A 199 4.17 16.49 19.83
CA GLU A 199 4.20 16.01 18.46
C GLU A 199 2.88 15.31 18.04
N LYS A 200 2.49 15.43 16.76
CA LYS A 200 1.34 14.73 16.23
C LYS A 200 1.66 13.24 16.06
N ARG A 201 0.97 12.37 16.80
CA ARG A 201 1.07 10.91 16.65
C ARG A 201 -0.22 10.34 16.07
N ASN A 202 -0.11 9.69 14.90
CA ASN A 202 -1.21 8.98 14.27
C ASN A 202 -1.18 7.50 14.67
N SER A 203 -2.31 6.97 15.17
CA SER A 203 -2.46 5.57 15.61
C SER A 203 -2.63 4.59 14.44
N ARG A 204 -3.03 5.11 13.26
CA ARG A 204 -3.32 4.32 12.07
C ARG A 204 -2.28 4.62 10.99
N VAL A 205 -1.22 3.85 10.96
CA VAL A 205 -0.12 3.99 10.00
C VAL A 205 -0.12 2.79 9.06
N LYS A 206 -0.01 3.05 7.76
CA LYS A 206 0.26 2.00 6.78
C LYS A 206 1.75 2.05 6.43
N ARG A 207 2.42 0.90 6.52
CA ARG A 207 3.80 0.68 6.12
C ARG A 207 3.85 -0.38 5.01
N VAL A 208 4.63 -0.14 3.97
CA VAL A 208 4.82 -1.09 2.87
C VAL A 208 6.29 -1.12 2.51
N VAL A 209 6.89 -2.31 2.55
CA VAL A 209 8.27 -2.57 2.19
C VAL A 209 8.30 -3.88 1.41
N GLU A 210 8.05 -3.82 0.11
CA GLU A 210 7.96 -5.00 -0.76
C GLU A 210 8.84 -4.80 -2.01
N PRO A 211 10.15 -5.08 -1.94
CA PRO A 211 11.02 -5.05 -3.12
C PRO A 211 10.58 -6.07 -4.18
N ILE A 212 10.86 -5.72 -5.44
CA ILE A 212 10.57 -6.54 -6.61
C ILE A 212 11.85 -6.69 -7.41
N VAL A 213 12.15 -7.94 -7.79
CA VAL A 213 13.26 -8.27 -8.69
C VAL A 213 12.70 -9.05 -9.87
N ILE A 214 13.08 -8.67 -11.09
CA ILE A 214 12.66 -9.34 -12.32
C ILE A 214 13.89 -9.65 -13.16
N LEU A 215 13.94 -10.85 -13.72
CA LEU A 215 14.92 -11.27 -14.74
C LEU A 215 14.14 -11.68 -15.97
N ASN A 216 14.48 -11.06 -17.11
CA ASN A 216 13.92 -11.38 -18.40
C ASN A 216 15.00 -11.96 -19.32
N HIS A 217 14.63 -12.96 -20.10
CA HIS A 217 15.39 -13.48 -21.21
C HIS A 217 14.55 -13.40 -22.47
N ASP A 218 15.03 -12.69 -23.48
CA ASP A 218 14.42 -12.64 -24.80
C ASP A 218 15.27 -13.48 -25.76
N TRP A 219 14.60 -14.34 -26.49
CA TRP A 219 15.21 -15.20 -27.51
C TRP A 219 14.47 -15.03 -28.83
N GLU A 220 15.12 -14.41 -29.80
CA GLU A 220 14.68 -14.36 -31.19
C GLU A 220 15.16 -15.63 -31.88
N ILE A 221 14.28 -16.66 -31.93
CA ILE A 221 14.62 -17.99 -32.47
C ILE A 221 14.92 -17.89 -33.97
N ASN A 222 14.13 -17.10 -34.66
CA ASN A 222 14.30 -16.71 -36.07
C ASN A 222 13.44 -15.46 -36.36
N GLU A 223 13.43 -14.97 -37.61
CA GLU A 223 12.70 -13.75 -38.02
C GLU A 223 11.19 -13.77 -37.71
N SER A 224 10.59 -14.96 -37.60
CA SER A 224 9.15 -15.11 -37.32
C SER A 224 8.80 -15.69 -35.96
N SER A 225 9.79 -16.09 -35.16
CA SER A 225 9.55 -16.78 -33.88
C SER A 225 10.37 -16.20 -32.75
N SER A 226 9.72 -15.90 -31.63
CA SER A 226 10.37 -15.43 -30.41
C SER A 226 9.88 -16.14 -29.17
N LEU A 227 10.73 -16.25 -28.15
CA LEU A 227 10.42 -16.74 -26.83
C LEU A 227 10.88 -15.72 -25.77
N GLU A 228 9.94 -15.18 -25.02
CA GLU A 228 10.23 -14.30 -23.88
C GLU A 228 9.97 -15.05 -22.59
N THR A 229 10.97 -15.11 -21.71
CA THR A 229 10.88 -15.78 -20.42
C THR A 229 11.21 -14.81 -19.30
N SER A 230 10.32 -14.70 -18.33
CA SER A 230 10.43 -13.77 -17.21
C SER A 230 10.31 -14.49 -15.88
N PHE A 231 11.22 -14.19 -14.96
CA PHE A 231 11.16 -14.59 -13.55
C PHE A 231 10.99 -13.35 -12.70
N GLY A 232 10.04 -13.39 -11.77
CA GLY A 232 9.82 -12.33 -10.81
C GLY A 232 9.86 -12.84 -9.39
N PHE A 233 10.55 -12.14 -8.51
CA PHE A 233 10.52 -12.37 -7.08
C PHE A 233 10.14 -11.08 -6.36
N GLN A 234 9.04 -11.14 -5.59
CA GLN A 234 8.56 -10.07 -4.74
C GLN A 234 8.51 -10.59 -3.31
N PHE A 235 9.06 -9.85 -2.37
CA PHE A 235 9.09 -10.24 -0.96
C PHE A 235 8.99 -9.01 -0.07
N GLY A 236 8.65 -9.22 1.21
CA GLY A 236 8.65 -8.14 2.18
C GLY A 236 7.37 -8.09 2.99
N GLU A 237 7.03 -6.92 3.47
CA GLU A 237 6.03 -6.72 4.50
C GLU A 237 5.07 -5.58 4.20
N LEU A 238 3.82 -5.81 4.58
CA LEU A 238 2.76 -4.81 4.60
C LEU A 238 2.19 -4.75 6.01
N GLY A 239 2.36 -3.60 6.69
CA GLY A 239 1.85 -3.35 8.04
C GLY A 239 0.74 -2.30 8.05
N ASN A 240 -0.25 -2.51 8.92
CA ASN A 240 -1.29 -1.53 9.21
C ASN A 240 -1.46 -1.42 10.72
N SER A 241 -0.99 -0.32 11.32
CA SER A 241 -1.12 -0.16 12.76
C SER A 241 -2.56 0.08 13.20
N ARG A 242 -2.84 -0.36 14.42
CA ARG A 242 -4.12 -0.19 15.11
C ARG A 242 -3.89 0.09 16.58
N LEU A 243 -4.70 0.99 17.12
CA LEU A 243 -4.88 1.15 18.55
C LEU A 243 -6.02 0.23 18.97
N ASP A 244 -5.73 -0.69 19.87
CA ASP A 244 -6.68 -1.63 20.45
C ASP A 244 -6.83 -1.39 21.97
N TYR A 245 -7.91 -1.91 22.54
CA TYR A 245 -8.19 -1.72 23.96
C TYR A 245 -8.89 -2.94 24.54
N ALA A 246 -8.52 -3.31 25.77
CA ALA A 246 -9.14 -4.37 26.55
C ALA A 246 -9.32 -3.87 28.00
N GLY A 247 -10.55 -3.83 28.47
CA GLY A 247 -10.86 -3.33 29.83
C GLY A 247 -10.80 -1.81 30.02
N GLY A 248 -10.47 -1.03 28.96
CA GLY A 248 -10.53 0.43 28.91
C GLY A 248 -11.75 0.93 28.14
N GLY A 249 -12.03 2.24 28.22
CA GLY A 249 -13.03 2.89 27.35
C GLY A 249 -12.55 3.02 25.91
N ASN A 250 -13.46 3.09 24.93
CA ASN A 250 -13.10 3.27 23.53
C ASN A 250 -12.22 4.52 23.37
N PRO A 251 -11.02 4.40 22.77
CA PRO A 251 -10.10 5.54 22.61
C PRO A 251 -10.43 6.44 21.40
N SER A 252 -11.41 6.05 20.56
CA SER A 252 -11.82 6.85 19.40
C SER A 252 -12.55 8.10 19.84
N PRO A 253 -12.07 9.31 19.48
CA PRO A 253 -12.78 10.55 19.78
C PRO A 253 -14.15 10.68 19.10
N ALA A 254 -14.33 10.00 17.96
CA ALA A 254 -15.57 9.99 17.18
C ALA A 254 -16.43 8.74 17.46
N TYR A 255 -16.25 8.11 18.65
CA TYR A 255 -17.10 7.01 19.06
C TYR A 255 -18.57 7.47 19.18
N TYR A 256 -19.49 6.72 18.56
CA TYR A 256 -20.88 7.18 18.38
C TYR A 256 -21.61 7.53 19.68
N GLN A 257 -21.27 6.87 20.80
CA GLN A 257 -21.88 7.16 22.10
C GLN A 257 -21.40 8.47 22.74
N ASP A 258 -20.28 9.03 22.23
CA ASP A 258 -19.74 10.30 22.70
C ASP A 258 -20.14 11.47 21.78
N LEU A 259 -20.99 11.22 20.75
CA LEU A 259 -21.46 12.25 19.82
C LEU A 259 -22.87 12.76 20.18
N PRO A 260 -23.21 14.01 19.84
CA PRO A 260 -24.50 14.61 20.14
C PRO A 260 -25.72 13.79 19.70
N SER A 261 -25.64 13.16 18.51
CA SER A 261 -26.74 12.38 17.95
C SER A 261 -27.14 11.19 18.83
N TYR A 262 -26.23 10.61 19.59
CA TYR A 262 -26.52 9.54 20.52
C TYR A 262 -27.51 9.98 21.62
N PHE A 263 -27.26 11.15 22.21
CA PHE A 263 -28.10 11.73 23.26
C PHE A 263 -29.46 12.24 22.77
N LEU A 264 -29.53 12.62 21.47
CA LEU A 264 -30.78 13.04 20.85
C LEU A 264 -31.65 11.87 20.38
N GLY A 265 -31.07 10.69 20.19
CA GLY A 265 -31.76 9.49 19.74
C GLY A 265 -32.12 8.52 20.87
N ASP A 266 -32.07 8.92 22.15
CA ASP A 266 -32.38 8.10 23.28
C ASP A 266 -33.88 7.67 23.26
N GLU A 267 -34.14 6.40 23.56
CA GLU A 267 -35.50 5.82 23.59
C GLU A 267 -36.41 6.49 24.62
N ASP A 268 -35.84 6.97 25.73
CA ASP A 268 -36.55 7.70 26.80
C ASP A 268 -36.82 9.17 26.45
N GLY A 269 -36.40 9.62 25.25
CA GLY A 269 -36.54 10.96 24.74
C GLY A 269 -35.24 11.76 24.70
N PRO A 270 -35.18 12.86 23.92
CA PRO A 270 -33.94 13.58 23.66
C PRO A 270 -33.34 14.23 24.91
N ASN A 271 -32.08 13.90 25.20
CA ASN A 271 -31.29 14.52 26.27
C ASN A 271 -30.48 15.68 25.67
N TYR A 272 -31.06 16.89 25.64
CA TYR A 272 -30.44 18.10 25.06
C TYR A 272 -29.21 18.56 25.84
N GLU A 273 -29.16 18.38 27.17
CA GLU A 273 -27.99 18.73 27.97
C GLU A 273 -26.80 17.80 27.66
N GLY A 274 -27.04 16.50 27.61
CA GLY A 274 -26.06 15.51 27.22
C GLY A 274 -25.53 15.77 25.81
N ALA A 275 -26.40 16.08 24.85
CA ALA A 275 -26.01 16.41 23.49
C ALA A 275 -25.14 17.69 23.42
N TYR A 276 -25.47 18.71 24.17
CA TYR A 276 -24.68 19.94 24.26
C TYR A 276 -23.29 19.70 24.85
N LEU A 277 -23.20 18.96 25.94
CA LEU A 277 -21.93 18.61 26.59
C LEU A 277 -21.07 17.71 25.70
N ALA A 278 -21.65 16.76 24.99
CA ALA A 278 -20.98 15.92 24.01
C ALA A 278 -20.42 16.76 22.86
N GLN A 279 -21.20 17.71 22.34
CA GLN A 279 -20.75 18.63 21.30
C GLN A 279 -19.55 19.48 21.77
N GLU A 280 -19.64 20.11 22.93
CA GLU A 280 -18.57 20.94 23.48
C GLU A 280 -17.30 20.11 23.72
N ASN A 281 -17.44 18.90 24.28
CA ASN A 281 -16.31 18.01 24.49
C ASN A 281 -15.67 17.59 23.15
N PHE A 282 -16.47 17.17 22.17
CA PHE A 282 -15.93 16.74 20.88
C PHE A 282 -15.27 17.88 20.12
N VAL A 283 -15.85 19.07 20.11
CA VAL A 283 -15.26 20.23 19.46
C VAL A 283 -13.92 20.64 20.10
N ASN A 284 -13.82 20.61 21.43
CA ASN A 284 -12.63 21.05 22.14
C ASN A 284 -11.56 19.93 22.30
N ASN A 285 -11.97 18.67 22.46
CA ASN A 285 -11.10 17.53 22.80
C ASN A 285 -11.20 16.37 21.80
N GLY A 286 -11.67 16.60 20.58
CA GLY A 286 -11.94 15.56 19.59
C GLY A 286 -10.68 14.95 18.93
N GLN A 287 -9.64 14.68 19.70
CA GLN A 287 -8.41 13.99 19.27
C GLN A 287 -8.06 12.87 20.24
N ILE A 288 -7.26 11.88 19.80
CA ILE A 288 -6.79 10.83 20.69
C ILE A 288 -6.04 11.46 21.86
N ASN A 289 -6.47 11.12 23.08
CA ASN A 289 -5.79 11.55 24.31
C ASN A 289 -4.74 10.50 24.70
N TRP A 290 -3.52 10.65 24.15
CA TRP A 290 -2.40 9.75 24.44
C TRP A 290 -2.03 9.75 25.92
N ASN A 291 -2.09 10.88 26.60
CA ASN A 291 -1.78 10.93 28.06
C ASN A 291 -2.73 10.05 28.85
N ARG A 292 -4.05 10.13 28.59
CA ARG A 292 -5.04 9.24 29.24
C ARG A 292 -4.77 7.76 28.97
N ILE A 293 -4.35 7.41 27.76
CA ILE A 293 -4.01 6.04 27.38
C ILE A 293 -2.79 5.55 28.19
N TYR A 294 -1.72 6.35 28.25
CA TYR A 294 -0.52 6.03 29.03
C TYR A 294 -0.81 5.96 30.53
N ASP A 295 -1.58 6.91 31.09
CA ASP A 295 -1.96 6.92 32.49
C ASP A 295 -2.75 5.67 32.89
N ALA A 296 -3.65 5.21 32.04
CA ALA A 296 -4.41 3.99 32.26
C ALA A 296 -3.50 2.74 32.30
N ASN A 297 -2.60 2.64 31.34
CA ASN A 297 -1.66 1.51 31.28
C ASN A 297 -0.65 1.54 32.46
N LEU A 298 -0.11 2.69 32.81
CA LEU A 298 0.77 2.83 33.97
C LEU A 298 0.05 2.49 35.28
N THR A 299 -1.23 2.84 35.40
CA THR A 299 -2.06 2.45 36.54
C THR A 299 -2.19 0.94 36.63
N ASN A 300 -2.52 0.27 35.53
CA ASN A 300 -2.58 -1.19 35.45
C ASN A 300 -1.22 -1.83 35.78
N ALA A 301 -0.16 -1.32 35.19
CA ALA A 301 1.20 -1.81 35.43
C ALA A 301 1.62 -1.73 36.91
N SER A 302 1.18 -0.69 37.64
CA SER A 302 1.47 -0.50 39.07
C SER A 302 0.89 -1.60 39.97
N VAL A 303 -0.13 -2.31 39.48
CA VAL A 303 -0.79 -3.43 40.18
C VAL A 303 -0.64 -4.77 39.45
N ASN A 304 0.33 -4.85 38.53
CA ASN A 304 0.67 -6.04 37.71
C ASN A 304 -0.51 -6.56 36.86
N LEU A 305 -1.31 -5.67 36.32
CA LEU A 305 -2.34 -5.99 35.32
C LEU A 305 -1.83 -5.69 33.90
N ASP A 306 -2.43 -6.36 32.93
CA ASP A 306 -2.15 -6.14 31.51
C ASP A 306 -2.55 -4.73 31.07
N ALA A 307 -1.94 -4.26 29.97
CA ALA A 307 -2.24 -2.98 29.36
C ALA A 307 -3.70 -2.91 28.92
N ALA A 308 -4.39 -1.83 29.29
CA ALA A 308 -5.73 -1.55 28.82
C ALA A 308 -5.77 -1.10 27.35
N TYR A 309 -4.66 -0.62 26.83
CA TYR A 309 -4.47 -0.13 25.45
C TYR A 309 -3.16 -0.63 24.89
N VAL A 310 -3.17 -0.98 23.61
CA VAL A 310 -1.99 -1.44 22.89
C VAL A 310 -1.98 -0.90 21.47
N LEU A 311 -0.79 -0.60 20.94
CA LEU A 311 -0.59 -0.33 19.54
C LEU A 311 0.06 -1.55 18.88
N TYR A 312 -0.58 -2.09 17.84
CA TYR A 312 -0.07 -3.23 17.08
C TYR A 312 -0.15 -2.99 15.58
N GLU A 313 0.56 -3.77 14.80
CA GLU A 313 0.44 -3.83 13.34
C GLU A 313 -0.21 -5.14 12.89
N ASP A 314 -1.30 -5.06 12.09
CA ASP A 314 -1.72 -6.18 11.26
C ASP A 314 -0.69 -6.32 10.12
N ARG A 315 -0.03 -7.48 10.05
CA ARG A 315 1.07 -7.78 9.14
C ARG A 315 0.66 -8.79 8.08
N ALA A 316 1.16 -8.58 6.87
CA ALA A 316 1.23 -9.57 5.82
C ALA A 316 2.65 -9.57 5.26
N ASP A 317 3.40 -10.62 5.59
CA ASP A 317 4.79 -10.81 5.15
C ASP A 317 4.79 -11.82 4.00
N ASP A 318 4.92 -11.30 2.79
CA ASP A 318 4.76 -12.04 1.54
C ASP A 318 6.11 -12.45 0.95
N LYS A 319 6.15 -13.67 0.37
CA LYS A 319 7.21 -14.12 -0.55
C LYS A 319 6.54 -14.72 -1.77
N GLN A 320 6.60 -14.03 -2.91
CA GLN A 320 5.97 -14.45 -4.14
C GLN A 320 7.00 -14.70 -5.23
N LEU A 321 6.98 -15.91 -5.77
CA LEU A 321 7.72 -16.26 -6.99
C LEU A 321 6.75 -16.28 -8.17
N SER A 322 7.17 -15.70 -9.29
CA SER A 322 6.39 -15.65 -10.53
C SER A 322 7.26 -16.08 -11.70
N PHE A 323 6.71 -16.86 -12.58
CA PHE A 323 7.32 -17.28 -13.84
C PHE A 323 6.32 -17.04 -14.95
N ASN A 324 6.79 -16.52 -16.08
CA ASN A 324 6.02 -16.39 -17.30
C ASN A 324 6.91 -16.66 -18.51
N SER A 325 6.46 -17.50 -19.44
CA SER A 325 7.16 -17.75 -20.70
C SER A 325 6.15 -17.69 -21.84
N VAL A 326 6.43 -16.85 -22.82
CA VAL A 326 5.56 -16.57 -23.96
C VAL A 326 6.29 -16.87 -25.25
N PHE A 327 5.85 -17.88 -25.97
CA PHE A 327 6.24 -18.15 -27.33
C PHE A 327 5.33 -17.40 -28.29
N SER A 328 5.87 -16.75 -29.31
CA SER A 328 5.15 -16.07 -30.38
C SER A 328 5.68 -16.52 -31.73
N HIS A 329 4.78 -16.81 -32.66
CA HIS A 329 5.14 -17.18 -34.03
C HIS A 329 4.23 -16.45 -35.05
N GLN A 330 4.86 -15.74 -35.98
CA GLN A 330 4.19 -15.11 -37.11
C GLN A 330 4.11 -16.12 -38.26
N ILE A 331 2.92 -16.58 -38.55
CA ILE A 331 2.70 -17.56 -39.66
C ILE A 331 2.74 -16.86 -41.02
N ASP A 332 2.06 -15.72 -41.09
CA ASP A 332 2.02 -14.85 -42.28
C ASP A 332 1.71 -13.40 -41.82
N ASP A 333 1.56 -12.46 -42.73
CA ASP A 333 1.32 -11.04 -42.47
C ASP A 333 0.03 -10.78 -41.62
N ASN A 334 -0.91 -11.71 -41.60
CA ASN A 334 -2.21 -11.56 -40.98
C ASN A 334 -2.41 -12.45 -39.73
N ILE A 335 -1.60 -13.51 -39.59
CA ILE A 335 -1.79 -14.51 -38.55
C ILE A 335 -0.56 -14.62 -37.64
N LYS A 336 -0.77 -14.26 -36.40
CA LYS A 336 0.19 -14.46 -35.30
C LYS A 336 -0.36 -15.40 -34.26
N VAL A 337 0.38 -16.43 -33.91
CA VAL A 337 0.03 -17.39 -32.84
C VAL A 337 0.94 -17.16 -31.63
N SER A 338 0.35 -17.12 -30.45
CA SER A 338 1.11 -17.04 -29.20
C SER A 338 0.63 -18.11 -28.22
N ALA A 339 1.58 -18.71 -27.53
CA ALA A 339 1.33 -19.66 -26.43
C ALA A 339 2.09 -19.22 -25.20
N ALA A 340 1.48 -19.30 -24.01
CA ALA A 340 2.08 -18.87 -22.78
C ALA A 340 1.94 -19.89 -21.66
N ILE A 341 2.97 -19.99 -20.83
CA ILE A 341 2.95 -20.73 -19.56
C ILE A 341 3.21 -19.71 -18.45
N ASN A 342 2.30 -19.69 -17.47
CA ASN A 342 2.42 -18.81 -16.30
C ASN A 342 2.32 -19.64 -15.02
N HIS A 343 3.23 -19.40 -14.08
CA HIS A 343 3.17 -19.98 -12.75
C HIS A 343 3.42 -18.90 -11.69
N ARG A 344 2.64 -18.97 -10.61
CA ARG A 344 2.82 -18.08 -9.44
C ARG A 344 2.67 -18.89 -8.15
N SER A 345 3.60 -18.68 -7.24
CA SER A 345 3.58 -19.26 -5.90
C SER A 345 3.69 -18.13 -4.88
N LEU A 346 2.84 -18.16 -3.86
CA LEU A 346 2.85 -17.20 -2.75
C LEU A 346 2.95 -17.97 -1.43
N LEU A 347 3.90 -17.56 -0.60
CA LEU A 347 3.93 -17.83 0.82
C LEU A 347 3.64 -16.51 1.54
N SER A 348 2.57 -16.47 2.33
CA SER A 348 2.13 -15.30 3.07
C SER A 348 2.04 -15.64 4.55
N ASP A 349 2.78 -14.93 5.38
CA ASP A 349 2.73 -15.05 6.83
C ASP A 349 1.92 -13.86 7.37
N ASN A 350 0.75 -14.15 7.94
CA ASN A 350 -0.19 -13.14 8.41
C ASN A 350 -0.32 -13.23 9.93
N PHE A 351 -0.09 -12.12 10.63
CA PHE A 351 -0.13 -12.03 12.08
C PHE A 351 -0.40 -10.59 12.53
N ALA A 352 -0.64 -10.40 13.82
CA ALA A 352 -0.52 -9.10 14.47
C ALA A 352 0.78 -9.09 15.30
N GLU A 353 1.47 -7.95 15.34
CA GLU A 353 2.70 -7.73 16.10
C GLU A 353 2.53 -6.51 16.98
N VAL A 354 2.75 -6.66 18.29
CA VAL A 354 2.74 -5.51 19.21
C VAL A 354 3.90 -4.59 18.87
N THR A 355 3.59 -3.33 18.66
CA THR A 355 4.60 -2.30 18.33
C THR A 355 4.82 -1.29 19.44
N ASP A 356 3.92 -1.21 20.42
CA ASP A 356 4.05 -0.35 21.60
C ASP A 356 3.00 -0.73 22.64
N LEU A 357 3.43 -1.11 23.83
CA LEU A 357 2.56 -1.38 24.97
C LEU A 357 2.04 -0.11 25.67
N LEU A 358 2.39 1.07 25.18
CA LEU A 358 1.90 2.37 25.64
C LEU A 358 2.07 2.57 27.17
N GLY A 359 3.23 2.14 27.70
CA GLY A 359 3.53 2.19 29.13
C GLY A 359 3.05 0.98 29.96
N GLY A 360 2.39 0.01 29.35
CA GLY A 360 1.99 -1.25 30.00
C GLY A 360 3.14 -2.25 30.12
N LEU A 361 2.93 -3.31 30.91
CA LEU A 361 3.90 -4.39 31.08
C LEU A 361 3.69 -5.51 30.06
N SER A 362 2.45 -5.78 29.71
CA SER A 362 2.02 -6.89 28.89
C SER A 362 0.63 -6.62 28.31
N TYR A 363 0.21 -7.45 27.37
CA TYR A 363 -1.12 -7.39 26.75
C TYR A 363 -1.71 -8.79 26.65
N SER A 364 -3.03 -8.90 26.78
CA SER A 364 -3.80 -10.11 26.49
C SER A 364 -4.87 -9.80 25.46
N ASN A 365 -4.94 -10.57 24.38
CA ASN A 365 -5.87 -10.32 23.27
C ASN A 365 -7.28 -10.88 23.58
N ILE A 366 -7.86 -10.40 24.67
CA ILE A 366 -9.20 -10.82 25.14
C ILE A 366 -10.23 -9.79 24.67
N ASP A 367 -11.25 -10.25 23.93
CA ASP A 367 -12.35 -9.38 23.52
C ASP A 367 -13.22 -9.03 24.74
N SER A 368 -13.52 -7.73 24.89
CA SER A 368 -14.29 -7.21 26.04
C SER A 368 -15.79 -7.53 25.97
N PHE A 369 -16.30 -8.03 24.84
CA PHE A 369 -17.72 -8.37 24.66
C PHE A 369 -18.01 -9.82 24.99
N ASP A 370 -17.15 -10.77 24.64
CA ASP A 370 -17.36 -12.20 24.84
C ASP A 370 -16.35 -12.87 25.78
N ASN A 371 -15.32 -12.13 26.21
CA ASN A 371 -14.22 -12.59 27.06
C ASN A 371 -13.43 -13.79 26.46
N LEU A 372 -13.44 -13.94 25.14
CA LEU A 372 -12.66 -14.95 24.45
C LEU A 372 -11.27 -14.42 24.12
N ASP A 373 -10.28 -15.29 24.26
CA ASP A 373 -8.92 -15.02 23.81
C ASP A 373 -8.80 -15.30 22.31
N TYR A 374 -8.49 -14.26 21.54
CA TYR A 374 -8.28 -14.33 20.10
C TYR A 374 -6.81 -14.50 19.71
N ASN A 375 -5.93 -14.79 20.66
CA ASN A 375 -4.56 -15.16 20.34
C ASN A 375 -4.50 -16.63 19.88
N LEU A 376 -4.69 -16.85 18.60
CA LEU A 376 -4.70 -18.19 18.01
C LEU A 376 -3.32 -18.81 17.86
N LEU A 377 -2.25 -18.02 18.02
CA LEU A 377 -0.86 -18.52 17.98
C LEU A 377 -0.48 -19.20 19.30
N ASP A 378 -0.83 -18.58 20.42
CA ASP A 378 -0.55 -19.10 21.76
C ASP A 378 -1.66 -18.62 22.74
N PRO A 379 -2.80 -19.31 22.79
CA PRO A 379 -3.93 -18.92 23.62
C PRO A 379 -3.56 -18.83 25.11
N ASN A 380 -4.06 -17.78 25.76
CA ASN A 380 -3.78 -17.42 27.16
C ASN A 380 -2.31 -17.04 27.45
N SER A 381 -1.52 -16.78 26.43
CA SER A 381 -0.16 -16.25 26.63
C SER A 381 -0.17 -14.76 26.92
N THR A 382 0.78 -14.33 27.71
CA THR A 382 1.10 -12.92 27.90
C THR A 382 1.88 -12.42 26.69
N ILE A 383 1.40 -11.36 26.06
CA ILE A 383 1.99 -10.76 24.85
C ILE A 383 2.86 -9.57 25.26
N LEU A 384 4.10 -9.53 24.79
CA LEU A 384 5.05 -8.47 25.04
C LEU A 384 5.28 -7.60 23.80
N ASP A 385 6.04 -6.53 23.95
CA ASP A 385 6.46 -5.69 22.82
C ASP A 385 7.29 -6.49 21.83
N GLY A 386 6.94 -6.41 20.54
CA GLY A 386 7.53 -7.18 19.46
C GLY A 386 7.00 -8.61 19.30
N ASP A 387 6.13 -9.09 20.19
CA ASP A 387 5.54 -10.42 20.07
C ASP A 387 4.47 -10.46 18.97
N LYS A 388 4.43 -11.60 18.28
CA LYS A 388 3.39 -11.91 17.30
C LYS A 388 2.22 -12.60 17.97
N PHE A 389 1.02 -12.21 17.57
CA PHE A 389 -0.22 -12.82 18.06
C PHE A 389 -1.30 -12.78 16.95
N LYS A 390 -2.49 -13.28 17.24
CA LYS A 390 -3.55 -13.54 16.27
C LYS A 390 -3.01 -14.33 15.09
N TYR A 391 -3.58 -15.02 14.49
CA TYR A 391 -3.32 -15.64 13.54
C TYR A 391 -3.69 -15.90 12.50
N HIS A 392 -3.42 -16.49 11.58
CA HIS A 392 -3.89 -16.63 10.53
C HIS A 392 -3.86 -17.58 9.53
N TYR A 393 -3.88 -17.79 8.35
CA TYR A 393 -4.20 -18.68 7.24
C TYR A 393 -2.92 -19.21 6.57
#